data_08fb75e7718bd4737dbc604edb4db192
#
_entry.id   08fb75e7718bd4737dbc604edb4db192
#
_cell.length_a   1.000
_cell.length_b   1.000
_cell.length_c   1.000
_cell.angle_alpha   90.00
_cell.angle_beta   90.00
_cell.angle_gamma   90.00
#
_symmetry.space_group_name_H-M   'P 1'
#
loop_
_entity.id
_entity.type
_entity.pdbx_description
1 polymer ?
#
loop_
_entity_poly.entity_id
_entity_poly.type
_entity_poly.pdbx_seq_one_letter_code
_entity_poly.pdbx_strand_id
1 'polypeptide(L)'
;MPETRLAVHDWPDSLAQALADLRGVGMTVLSVPTPLTAHRTDARHAIRHAVQHMLAAFLDCPAASVVLPSRPGQAPQVVAPGAEHVHLSISHLPSLSVAAISLRGPVGVDVMEVDTQSLPDWADVAHDYLGPLAAKVLQHTPPHERSAAFANTWTALEARLKCLGLGLTEWTPGLAARLQGCTVISLTLPAGSCGVLAFQPAAKGQHVDWPCLPLTLPAWSAGTRSR
;
A
#
# COMPACT_ATOMS: atom_id res chain seq x y z
N MET A 1 -19.15 7.85 10.15
CA MET A 1 -18.00 8.77 10.02
C MET A 1 -17.42 8.60 8.64
N PRO A 2 -17.15 9.68 7.87
CA PRO A 2 -16.48 9.52 6.59
C PRO A 2 -15.12 8.84 6.81
N GLU A 3 -14.83 7.85 6.00
CA GLU A 3 -13.55 7.15 6.00
C GLU A 3 -12.47 8.12 5.51
N THR A 4 -11.46 8.38 6.33
CA THR A 4 -10.35 9.23 5.92
C THR A 4 -9.52 8.49 4.88
N ARG A 5 -9.45 9.04 3.68
CA ARG A 5 -8.65 8.51 2.58
C ARG A 5 -7.44 9.40 2.34
N LEU A 6 -6.31 8.79 2.04
CA LEU A 6 -5.10 9.51 1.65
C LEU A 6 -5.18 9.90 0.18
N ALA A 7 -4.83 11.16 -0.11
CA ALA A 7 -4.71 11.64 -1.48
C ALA A 7 -3.57 10.91 -2.21
N VAL A 8 -3.82 10.62 -3.48
CA VAL A 8 -2.82 10.09 -4.41
C VAL A 8 -2.55 11.17 -5.43
N HIS A 9 -1.28 11.48 -5.66
CA HIS A 9 -0.83 12.59 -6.50
C HIS A 9 -0.51 12.09 -7.92
N ASP A 10 -1.24 12.59 -8.90
CA ASP A 10 -1.02 12.25 -10.30
C ASP A 10 0.27 12.87 -10.83
N TRP A 11 1.14 12.01 -11.38
CA TRP A 11 2.36 12.45 -12.04
C TRP A 11 2.10 12.79 -13.51
N PRO A 12 2.67 13.90 -14.04
CA PRO A 12 3.51 14.91 -13.34
C PRO A 12 2.74 16.07 -12.70
N ASP A 13 1.42 16.14 -12.89
CA ASP A 13 0.60 17.31 -12.66
C ASP A 13 0.56 17.75 -11.17
N SER A 14 0.64 16.79 -10.26
CA SER A 14 0.58 17.03 -8.81
C SER A 14 1.94 16.92 -8.11
N LEU A 15 3.06 17.07 -8.84
CA LEU A 15 4.41 16.96 -8.28
C LEU A 15 4.65 17.92 -7.09
N ALA A 16 4.17 19.15 -7.19
CA ALA A 16 4.37 20.16 -6.13
C ALA A 16 3.69 19.73 -4.81
N GLN A 17 2.47 19.20 -4.89
CA GLN A 17 1.72 18.69 -3.74
C GLN A 17 2.40 17.46 -3.15
N ALA A 18 2.82 16.52 -3.99
CA ALA A 18 3.55 15.33 -3.57
C ALA A 18 4.85 15.68 -2.82
N LEU A 19 5.60 16.68 -3.30
CA LEU A 19 6.80 17.19 -2.63
C LEU A 19 6.47 17.90 -1.31
N ALA A 20 5.36 18.65 -1.26
CA ALA A 20 4.93 19.33 -0.04
C ALA A 20 4.56 18.28 1.04
N ASP A 21 3.83 17.24 0.68
CA ASP A 21 3.48 16.16 1.61
C ASP A 21 4.74 15.41 2.09
N LEU A 22 5.66 15.08 1.18
CA LEU A 22 6.90 14.41 1.58
C LEU A 22 7.74 15.26 2.53
N ARG A 23 7.82 16.60 2.31
CA ARG A 23 8.55 17.52 3.20
C ARG A 23 7.84 17.75 4.52
N GLY A 24 6.51 17.93 4.49
CA GLY A 24 5.71 18.27 5.67
C GLY A 24 5.38 17.08 6.54
N VAL A 25 4.91 16.00 5.90
CA VAL A 25 4.40 14.82 6.58
C VAL A 25 5.42 13.67 6.60
N GLY A 26 6.43 13.71 5.73
CA GLY A 26 7.43 12.66 5.57
C GLY A 26 6.91 11.45 4.80
N MET A 27 5.80 11.59 4.08
CA MET A 27 5.20 10.50 3.32
C MET A 27 4.34 11.03 2.18
N THR A 28 4.34 10.34 1.04
CA THR A 28 3.51 10.70 -0.11
C THR A 28 3.20 9.48 -0.97
N VAL A 29 2.15 9.58 -1.79
CA VAL A 29 1.78 8.54 -2.76
C VAL A 29 1.63 9.16 -4.13
N LEU A 30 2.33 8.62 -5.11
CA LEU A 30 2.24 9.00 -6.53
C LEU A 30 1.42 8.00 -7.30
N SER A 31 0.74 8.47 -8.35
CA SER A 31 0.14 7.63 -9.39
C SER A 31 0.64 7.99 -10.77
N VAL A 32 0.73 7.00 -11.62
CA VAL A 32 1.03 7.14 -13.06
C VAL A 32 0.00 6.33 -13.82
N PRO A 33 -0.86 6.97 -14.62
CA PRO A 33 -1.78 6.26 -15.51
C PRO A 33 -0.99 5.41 -16.50
N THR A 34 -1.48 4.20 -16.74
CA THR A 34 -0.89 3.26 -17.70
C THR A 34 -1.94 2.95 -18.77
N PRO A 35 -1.64 3.17 -20.07
CA PRO A 35 -2.53 2.73 -21.12
C PRO A 35 -2.77 1.23 -21.06
N LEU A 36 -4.03 0.78 -21.21
CA LEU A 36 -4.38 -0.65 -21.15
C LEU A 36 -3.66 -1.52 -22.19
N THR A 37 -3.16 -0.89 -23.27
CA THR A 37 -2.36 -1.54 -24.32
C THR A 37 -0.87 -1.61 -24.00
N ALA A 38 -0.42 -0.96 -22.93
CA ALA A 38 0.99 -0.94 -22.56
C ALA A 38 1.42 -2.30 -21.96
N HIS A 39 2.65 -2.67 -22.23
CA HIS A 39 3.24 -3.83 -21.59
C HIS A 39 3.52 -3.54 -20.10
N ARG A 40 3.49 -4.57 -19.27
CA ARG A 40 3.82 -4.46 -17.82
C ARG A 40 5.20 -3.85 -17.56
N THR A 41 6.13 -4.01 -18.50
CA THR A 41 7.45 -3.37 -18.46
C THR A 41 7.35 -1.86 -18.58
N ASP A 42 6.47 -1.34 -19.44
CA ASP A 42 6.30 0.09 -19.68
C ASP A 42 5.68 0.78 -18.46
N ALA A 43 4.69 0.13 -17.83
CA ALA A 43 4.11 0.59 -16.57
C ALA A 43 5.16 0.68 -15.45
N ARG A 44 6.03 -0.33 -15.36
CA ARG A 44 7.14 -0.34 -14.40
C ARG A 44 8.15 0.77 -14.68
N HIS A 45 8.48 1.01 -15.93
CA HIS A 45 9.39 2.08 -16.33
C HIS A 45 8.79 3.45 -16.01
N ALA A 46 7.51 3.67 -16.35
CA ALA A 46 6.83 4.94 -16.12
C ALA A 46 6.79 5.34 -14.65
N ILE A 47 6.36 4.44 -13.76
CA ILE A 47 6.32 4.74 -12.32
C ILE A 47 7.71 4.93 -11.73
N ARG A 48 8.71 4.17 -12.18
CA ARG A 48 10.09 4.33 -11.72
C ARG A 48 10.67 5.66 -12.17
N HIS A 49 10.39 6.08 -13.39
CA HIS A 49 10.76 7.41 -13.89
C HIS A 49 10.13 8.51 -13.05
N ALA A 50 8.83 8.42 -12.74
CA ALA A 50 8.15 9.39 -11.89
C ALA A 50 8.79 9.47 -10.49
N VAL A 51 9.03 8.33 -9.84
CA VAL A 51 9.70 8.26 -8.53
C VAL A 51 11.12 8.85 -8.59
N GLN A 52 11.89 8.51 -9.63
CA GLN A 52 13.24 9.01 -9.83
C GLN A 52 13.28 10.55 -9.94
N HIS A 53 12.41 11.13 -10.76
CA HIS A 53 12.34 12.57 -10.93
C HIS A 53 11.81 13.29 -9.68
N MET A 54 10.82 12.74 -9.01
CA MET A 54 10.34 13.29 -7.75
C MET A 54 11.42 13.29 -6.67
N LEU A 55 12.12 12.17 -6.49
CA LEU A 55 13.21 12.08 -5.51
C LEU A 55 14.39 12.98 -5.86
N ALA A 56 14.70 13.15 -7.15
CA ALA A 56 15.71 14.11 -7.59
C ALA A 56 15.36 15.54 -7.20
N ALA A 57 14.09 15.93 -7.39
CA ALA A 57 13.59 17.26 -6.97
C ALA A 57 13.51 17.41 -5.43
N PHE A 58 13.28 16.31 -4.71
CA PHE A 58 13.27 16.32 -3.25
C PHE A 58 14.68 16.44 -2.67
N LEU A 59 15.66 15.71 -3.22
CA LEU A 59 17.04 15.61 -2.76
C LEU A 59 17.95 16.71 -3.35
N ASP A 60 17.40 17.57 -4.22
CA ASP A 60 18.15 18.61 -4.95
C ASP A 60 19.38 18.03 -5.69
N CYS A 61 19.18 16.96 -6.45
CA CYS A 61 20.21 16.29 -7.21
C CYS A 61 19.75 15.94 -8.64
N PRO A 62 20.69 15.68 -9.57
CA PRO A 62 20.33 15.22 -10.91
C PRO A 62 19.53 13.91 -10.89
N ALA A 63 18.51 13.78 -11.72
CA ALA A 63 17.69 12.55 -11.81
C ALA A 63 18.56 11.30 -12.08
N ALA A 64 19.63 11.44 -12.86
CA ALA A 64 20.58 10.36 -13.15
C ALA A 64 21.32 9.84 -11.89
N SER A 65 21.37 10.63 -10.82
CA SER A 65 21.99 10.22 -9.55
C SER A 65 21.04 9.38 -8.68
N VAL A 66 19.76 9.33 -9.01
CA VAL A 66 18.77 8.52 -8.29
C VAL A 66 18.63 7.17 -9.00
N VAL A 67 19.11 6.12 -8.40
CA VAL A 67 19.01 4.76 -8.93
C VAL A 67 18.01 3.96 -8.10
N LEU A 68 17.14 3.22 -8.76
CA LEU A 68 16.12 2.39 -8.13
C LEU A 68 16.41 0.90 -8.42
N PRO A 69 17.42 0.27 -7.78
CA PRO A 69 17.66 -1.15 -7.97
C PRO A 69 16.46 -1.95 -7.47
N SER A 70 16.16 -3.04 -8.18
CA SER A 70 15.13 -3.97 -7.73
C SER A 70 15.60 -5.40 -7.94
N ARG A 71 15.34 -6.23 -6.93
CA ARG A 71 15.59 -7.66 -6.99
C ARG A 71 14.26 -8.40 -6.89
N PRO A 72 14.07 -9.52 -7.59
CA PRO A 72 12.86 -10.32 -7.45
C PRO A 72 12.56 -10.64 -5.98
N GLY A 73 11.31 -10.44 -5.56
CA GLY A 73 10.87 -10.71 -4.19
C GLY A 73 11.34 -9.71 -3.12
N GLN A 74 12.01 -8.63 -3.50
CA GLN A 74 12.43 -7.57 -2.57
C GLN A 74 11.75 -6.24 -2.92
N ALA A 75 11.52 -5.41 -1.89
CA ALA A 75 11.08 -4.03 -2.09
C ALA A 75 12.12 -3.26 -2.94
N PRO A 76 11.68 -2.36 -3.82
CA PRO A 76 12.58 -1.48 -4.53
C PRO A 76 13.41 -0.66 -3.54
N GLN A 77 14.69 -0.54 -3.81
CA GLN A 77 15.59 0.31 -3.02
C GLN A 77 15.77 1.65 -3.69
N VAL A 78 16.10 2.68 -2.91
CA VAL A 78 16.51 3.98 -3.41
C VAL A 78 18.01 4.15 -3.11
N VAL A 79 18.80 4.43 -4.15
CA VAL A 79 20.24 4.72 -4.03
C VAL A 79 20.47 6.09 -4.63
N ALA A 80 20.73 7.07 -3.77
CA ALA A 80 21.11 8.44 -4.13
C ALA A 80 21.80 9.09 -2.93
N PRO A 81 22.61 10.16 -3.12
CA PRO A 81 23.11 10.94 -2.00
C PRO A 81 21.96 11.50 -1.14
N GLY A 82 22.00 11.30 0.16
CA GLY A 82 20.94 11.76 1.09
C GLY A 82 19.67 10.92 1.11
N ALA A 83 19.64 9.75 0.46
CA ALA A 83 18.47 8.89 0.38
C ALA A 83 18.44 7.74 1.42
N GLU A 84 19.32 7.76 2.42
CA GLU A 84 19.54 6.66 3.37
C GLU A 84 18.26 6.30 4.16
N HIS A 85 17.34 7.25 4.29
CA HIS A 85 16.08 7.09 5.02
C HIS A 85 14.85 6.99 4.11
N VAL A 86 15.06 6.89 2.79
CA VAL A 86 13.95 6.80 1.84
C VAL A 86 13.50 5.36 1.68
N HIS A 87 12.26 5.09 2.02
CA HIS A 87 11.59 3.82 1.80
C HIS A 87 10.59 3.93 0.65
N LEU A 88 10.52 2.90 -0.18
CA LEU A 88 9.71 2.88 -1.41
C LEU A 88 8.93 1.56 -1.50
N SER A 89 7.66 1.68 -1.86
CA SER A 89 6.82 0.54 -2.24
C SER A 89 6.05 0.87 -3.51
N ILE A 90 5.89 -0.09 -4.40
CA ILE A 90 5.20 0.09 -5.69
C ILE A 90 4.16 -1.03 -5.87
N SER A 91 3.00 -0.67 -6.41
CA SER A 91 1.98 -1.60 -6.85
C SER A 91 1.40 -1.19 -8.21
N HIS A 92 0.82 -2.13 -8.94
CA HIS A 92 0.35 -1.93 -10.31
C HIS A 92 -1.03 -2.51 -10.51
N LEU A 93 -1.91 -1.73 -11.16
CA LEU A 93 -3.10 -2.18 -11.86
C LEU A 93 -2.81 -2.20 -13.38
N PRO A 94 -3.65 -2.81 -14.20
CA PRO A 94 -3.55 -2.69 -15.65
C PRO A 94 -3.56 -1.24 -16.15
N SER A 95 -4.37 -0.38 -15.51
CA SER A 95 -4.58 1.02 -15.90
C SER A 95 -3.77 2.04 -15.09
N LEU A 96 -3.13 1.63 -13.99
CA LEU A 96 -2.53 2.55 -13.02
C LEU A 96 -1.35 1.90 -12.29
N SER A 97 -0.28 2.65 -12.13
CA SER A 97 0.80 2.30 -11.21
C SER A 97 0.82 3.28 -10.03
N VAL A 98 1.07 2.78 -8.83
CA VAL A 98 1.12 3.58 -7.60
C VAL A 98 2.45 3.34 -6.89
N ALA A 99 3.05 4.41 -6.39
CA ALA A 99 4.27 4.36 -5.58
C ALA A 99 4.09 5.14 -4.28
N ALA A 100 4.36 4.50 -3.15
CA ALA A 100 4.43 5.13 -1.84
C ALA A 100 5.88 5.39 -1.46
N ILE A 101 6.16 6.61 -1.01
CA ILE A 101 7.49 7.06 -0.57
C ILE A 101 7.39 7.52 0.88
N SER A 102 8.29 7.07 1.73
CA SER A 102 8.33 7.40 3.16
C SER A 102 9.73 7.71 3.64
N LEU A 103 9.86 8.77 4.44
CA LEU A 103 11.08 9.16 5.18
C LEU A 103 11.03 8.68 6.64
N ARG A 104 9.93 8.04 7.05
CA ARG A 104 9.65 7.67 8.45
C ARG A 104 9.85 6.21 8.75
N GLY A 105 10.32 5.44 7.78
CA GLY A 105 10.51 4.02 7.91
C GLY A 105 9.73 3.22 6.87
N PRO A 106 9.71 1.89 7.02
CA PRO A 106 9.13 0.98 6.06
C PRO A 106 7.69 1.32 5.70
N VAL A 107 7.38 1.23 4.42
CA VAL A 107 6.07 1.50 3.85
C VAL A 107 5.69 0.40 2.87
N GLY A 108 4.41 0.09 2.79
CA GLY A 108 3.86 -0.82 1.80
C GLY A 108 2.64 -0.21 1.14
N VAL A 109 2.51 -0.34 -0.16
CA VAL A 109 1.31 0.06 -0.91
C VAL A 109 0.83 -1.12 -1.72
N ASP A 110 -0.47 -1.31 -1.73
CA ASP A 110 -1.10 -2.25 -2.65
C ASP A 110 -2.37 -1.67 -3.24
N VAL A 111 -2.67 -2.07 -4.48
CA VAL A 111 -3.83 -1.66 -5.26
C VAL A 111 -4.41 -2.84 -5.99
N MET A 112 -5.74 -2.91 -6.06
CA MET A 112 -6.50 -3.99 -6.70
C MET A 112 -7.71 -3.43 -7.44
N GLU A 113 -8.04 -4.00 -8.60
CA GLU A 113 -9.35 -3.77 -9.23
C GLU A 113 -10.42 -4.49 -8.43
N VAL A 114 -11.54 -3.81 -8.21
CA VAL A 114 -12.72 -4.43 -7.61
C VAL A 114 -13.46 -5.15 -8.72
N ASP A 115 -13.14 -6.44 -8.89
CA ASP A 115 -13.86 -7.28 -9.84
C ASP A 115 -15.29 -7.48 -9.35
N THR A 116 -16.27 -7.07 -10.16
CA THR A 116 -17.70 -7.32 -9.90
C THR A 116 -18.13 -8.73 -10.28
N GLN A 117 -17.28 -9.46 -10.98
CA GLN A 117 -17.50 -10.88 -11.28
C GLN A 117 -17.04 -11.73 -10.09
N SER A 118 -17.74 -12.80 -9.81
CA SER A 118 -17.43 -13.67 -8.68
C SER A 118 -16.05 -14.30 -8.83
N LEU A 119 -15.18 -14.07 -7.86
CA LEU A 119 -13.96 -14.86 -7.68
C LEU A 119 -14.39 -16.28 -7.25
N PRO A 120 -14.22 -17.32 -8.06
CA PRO A 120 -14.79 -18.65 -7.77
C PRO A 120 -14.25 -19.22 -6.43
N ASP A 121 -12.96 -18.99 -6.12
CA ASP A 121 -12.29 -19.58 -4.97
C ASP A 121 -12.03 -18.58 -3.83
N TRP A 122 -12.78 -17.47 -3.79
CA TRP A 122 -12.53 -16.40 -2.82
C TRP A 122 -12.58 -16.89 -1.35
N ALA A 123 -13.41 -17.89 -1.06
CA ALA A 123 -13.60 -18.38 0.30
C ALA A 123 -12.36 -19.13 0.82
N ASP A 124 -11.78 -19.97 -0.03
CA ASP A 124 -10.57 -20.73 0.29
C ASP A 124 -9.37 -19.76 0.40
N VAL A 125 -9.23 -18.85 -0.56
CA VAL A 125 -8.20 -17.81 -0.52
C VAL A 125 -8.34 -16.92 0.72
N ALA A 126 -9.56 -16.54 1.09
CA ALA A 126 -9.80 -15.76 2.30
C ALA A 126 -9.44 -16.54 3.56
N HIS A 127 -9.78 -17.82 3.62
CA HIS A 127 -9.43 -18.68 4.76
C HIS A 127 -7.91 -18.83 4.91
N ASP A 128 -7.24 -19.14 3.81
CA ASP A 128 -5.81 -19.48 3.82
C ASP A 128 -4.90 -18.26 4.01
N TYR A 129 -5.28 -17.10 3.52
CA TYR A 129 -4.44 -15.90 3.57
C TYR A 129 -4.95 -14.80 4.49
N LEU A 130 -6.27 -14.56 4.54
CA LEU A 130 -6.85 -13.50 5.40
C LEU A 130 -7.18 -14.03 6.81
N GLY A 131 -7.27 -15.34 6.93
CA GLY A 131 -7.53 -16.04 8.18
C GLY A 131 -9.03 -16.20 8.52
N PRO A 132 -9.34 -17.03 9.53
CA PRO A 132 -10.68 -17.52 9.76
C PRO A 132 -11.69 -16.42 10.13
N LEU A 133 -11.25 -15.37 10.81
CA LEU A 133 -12.14 -14.27 11.18
C LEU A 133 -12.55 -13.44 9.96
N ALA A 134 -11.58 -13.06 9.12
CA ALA A 134 -11.84 -12.30 7.90
C ALA A 134 -12.69 -13.11 6.92
N ALA A 135 -12.38 -14.40 6.73
CA ALA A 135 -13.17 -15.30 5.92
C ALA A 135 -14.63 -15.37 6.40
N LYS A 136 -14.86 -15.47 7.72
CA LYS A 136 -16.20 -15.45 8.29
C LYS A 136 -16.94 -14.14 8.05
N VAL A 137 -16.29 -12.99 8.19
CA VAL A 137 -16.88 -11.68 7.88
C VAL A 137 -17.29 -11.61 6.42
N LEU A 138 -16.42 -12.01 5.49
CA LEU A 138 -16.70 -12.01 4.06
C LEU A 138 -17.85 -12.95 3.69
N GLN A 139 -17.98 -14.10 4.35
CA GLN A 139 -19.12 -15.01 4.15
C GLN A 139 -20.47 -14.36 4.52
N HIS A 140 -20.49 -13.50 5.55
CA HIS A 140 -21.70 -12.80 5.99
C HIS A 140 -21.93 -11.48 5.25
N THR A 141 -20.97 -11.02 4.45
CA THR A 141 -21.13 -9.83 3.61
C THR A 141 -22.09 -10.09 2.46
N PRO A 142 -23.06 -9.19 2.19
CA PRO A 142 -23.95 -9.33 1.06
C PRO A 142 -23.19 -9.60 -0.25
N PRO A 143 -23.70 -10.48 -1.13
CA PRO A 143 -22.99 -10.87 -2.35
C PRO A 143 -22.52 -9.69 -3.22
N HIS A 144 -23.31 -8.64 -3.33
CA HIS A 144 -23.01 -7.45 -4.13
C HIS A 144 -21.91 -6.55 -3.53
N GLU A 145 -21.61 -6.70 -2.23
CA GLU A 145 -20.57 -5.95 -1.53
C GLU A 145 -19.30 -6.80 -1.32
N ARG A 146 -19.39 -8.11 -1.50
CA ARG A 146 -18.36 -9.07 -1.12
C ARG A 146 -17.06 -8.86 -1.89
N SER A 147 -17.15 -8.62 -3.20
CA SER A 147 -15.95 -8.38 -4.03
C SER A 147 -15.18 -7.15 -3.56
N ALA A 148 -15.86 -6.06 -3.23
CA ALA A 148 -15.23 -4.85 -2.70
C ALA A 148 -14.63 -5.10 -1.30
N ALA A 149 -15.36 -5.82 -0.43
CA ALA A 149 -14.87 -6.17 0.91
C ALA A 149 -13.65 -7.09 0.85
N PHE A 150 -13.66 -8.09 -0.06
CA PHE A 150 -12.51 -8.95 -0.30
C PHE A 150 -11.31 -8.14 -0.80
N ALA A 151 -11.48 -7.34 -1.85
CA ALA A 151 -10.42 -6.53 -2.43
C ALA A 151 -9.78 -5.58 -1.41
N ASN A 152 -10.59 -4.90 -0.58
CA ASN A 152 -10.09 -4.04 0.48
C ASN A 152 -9.30 -4.82 1.56
N THR A 153 -9.78 -6.01 1.93
CA THR A 153 -9.10 -6.84 2.94
C THR A 153 -7.78 -7.41 2.38
N TRP A 154 -7.78 -7.82 1.12
CA TRP A 154 -6.61 -8.34 0.42
C TRP A 154 -5.54 -7.28 0.24
N THR A 155 -5.89 -6.11 -0.29
CA THR A 155 -4.93 -5.00 -0.44
C THR A 155 -4.35 -4.56 0.90
N ALA A 156 -5.15 -4.59 1.98
CA ALA A 156 -4.65 -4.30 3.33
C ALA A 156 -3.66 -5.36 3.82
N LEU A 157 -3.87 -6.64 3.51
CA LEU A 157 -2.91 -7.70 3.78
C LEU A 157 -1.60 -7.48 3.01
N GLU A 158 -1.68 -7.35 1.68
CA GLU A 158 -0.49 -7.21 0.83
C GLU A 158 0.30 -5.94 1.14
N ALA A 159 -0.37 -4.82 1.41
CA ALA A 159 0.30 -3.60 1.83
C ALA A 159 1.09 -3.80 3.14
N ARG A 160 0.51 -4.50 4.13
CA ARG A 160 1.22 -4.81 5.38
C ARG A 160 2.40 -5.76 5.17
N LEU A 161 2.23 -6.80 4.34
CA LEU A 161 3.32 -7.71 4.00
C LEU A 161 4.48 -6.96 3.33
N LYS A 162 4.19 -6.09 2.36
CA LYS A 162 5.19 -5.23 1.72
C LYS A 162 5.87 -4.30 2.72
N CYS A 163 5.12 -3.69 3.63
CA CYS A 163 5.67 -2.84 4.70
C CYS A 163 6.64 -3.61 5.61
N LEU A 164 6.36 -4.88 5.87
CA LEU A 164 7.23 -5.75 6.69
C LEU A 164 8.33 -6.45 5.89
N GLY A 165 8.45 -6.20 4.59
CA GLY A 165 9.41 -6.87 3.71
C GLY A 165 9.15 -8.37 3.56
N LEU A 166 7.89 -8.81 3.68
CA LEU A 166 7.47 -10.19 3.57
C LEU A 166 6.87 -10.47 2.18
N GLY A 167 7.10 -11.67 1.68
CA GLY A 167 6.33 -12.21 0.56
C GLY A 167 4.93 -12.65 0.97
N LEU A 168 4.09 -12.95 -0.02
CA LEU A 168 2.77 -13.55 0.23
C LEU A 168 2.95 -14.87 1.01
N THR A 169 2.24 -14.97 2.12
CA THR A 169 2.39 -16.05 3.10
C THR A 169 1.02 -16.39 3.65
N GLU A 170 0.73 -17.66 3.80
CA GLU A 170 -0.49 -18.16 4.42
C GLU A 170 -0.66 -17.61 5.85
N TRP A 171 -1.91 -17.45 6.23
CA TRP A 171 -2.27 -16.92 7.54
C TRP A 171 -1.80 -17.82 8.67
N THR A 172 -1.18 -17.23 9.67
CA THR A 172 -0.90 -17.88 10.96
C THR A 172 -1.15 -16.88 12.09
N PRO A 173 -1.43 -17.33 13.33
CA PRO A 173 -1.55 -16.42 14.48
C PRO A 173 -0.29 -15.54 14.68
N GLY A 174 0.90 -16.10 14.40
CA GLY A 174 2.17 -15.37 14.48
C GLY A 174 2.29 -14.28 13.40
N LEU A 175 1.88 -14.55 12.17
CA LEU A 175 1.82 -13.56 11.11
C LEU A 175 0.81 -12.46 11.47
N ALA A 176 -0.39 -12.84 11.90
CA ALA A 176 -1.43 -11.89 12.31
C ALA A 176 -0.94 -10.90 13.38
N ALA A 177 -0.23 -11.39 14.40
CA ALA A 177 0.36 -10.53 15.43
C ALA A 177 1.38 -9.54 14.86
N ARG A 178 2.23 -9.95 13.90
CA ARG A 178 3.18 -9.05 13.23
C ARG A 178 2.48 -7.98 12.40
N LEU A 179 1.43 -8.35 11.67
CA LEU A 179 0.66 -7.45 10.81
C LEU A 179 -0.08 -6.37 11.62
N GLN A 180 -0.46 -6.64 12.87
CA GLN A 180 -1.09 -5.66 13.77
C GLN A 180 -0.18 -4.46 14.10
N GLY A 181 1.13 -4.60 13.97
CA GLY A 181 2.09 -3.51 14.13
C GLY A 181 2.05 -2.47 12.99
N CYS A 182 1.31 -2.71 11.92
CA CYS A 182 1.17 -1.78 10.80
C CYS A 182 -0.16 -1.03 10.86
N THR A 183 -0.10 0.29 10.80
CA THR A 183 -1.25 1.15 10.52
C THR A 183 -1.56 1.11 9.03
N VAL A 184 -2.85 1.14 8.65
CA VAL A 184 -3.29 1.17 7.26
C VAL A 184 -4.21 2.36 7.00
N ILE A 185 -4.13 2.92 5.80
CA ILE A 185 -4.97 4.03 5.33
C ILE A 185 -5.43 3.69 3.91
N SER A 186 -6.73 3.86 3.64
CA SER A 186 -7.28 3.72 2.30
C SER A 186 -6.81 4.85 1.40
N LEU A 187 -6.55 4.54 0.13
CA LEU A 187 -6.17 5.51 -0.90
C LEU A 187 -7.41 6.03 -1.64
N THR A 188 -7.36 7.29 -2.07
CA THR A 188 -8.33 7.83 -3.02
C THR A 188 -7.91 7.44 -4.43
N LEU A 189 -8.61 6.49 -5.04
CA LEU A 189 -8.33 5.96 -6.37
C LEU A 189 -9.56 6.09 -7.28
N PRO A 190 -9.40 5.94 -8.61
CA PRO A 190 -10.50 5.88 -9.54
C PRO A 190 -11.54 4.81 -9.18
N ALA A 191 -12.80 5.06 -9.56
CA ALA A 191 -13.89 4.10 -9.34
C ALA A 191 -13.56 2.72 -9.93
N GLY A 192 -13.97 1.66 -9.25
CA GLY A 192 -13.67 0.28 -9.65
C GLY A 192 -12.31 -0.22 -9.18
N SER A 193 -11.55 0.58 -8.41
CA SER A 193 -10.30 0.16 -7.79
C SER A 193 -10.28 0.48 -6.29
N CYS A 194 -9.52 -0.29 -5.55
CA CYS A 194 -9.20 -0.02 -4.15
C CYS A 194 -7.68 -0.04 -3.94
N GLY A 195 -7.23 0.64 -2.92
CA GLY A 195 -5.83 0.66 -2.56
C GLY A 195 -5.61 1.04 -1.12
N VAL A 196 -4.52 0.55 -0.56
CA VAL A 196 -4.15 0.71 0.84
C VAL A 196 -2.68 1.03 0.96
N LEU A 197 -2.38 2.01 1.79
CA LEU A 197 -1.04 2.30 2.31
C LEU A 197 -0.91 1.66 3.68
N ALA A 198 0.19 0.96 3.94
CA ALA A 198 0.58 0.45 5.25
C ALA A 198 1.92 1.04 5.68
N PHE A 199 2.05 1.39 6.95
CA PHE A 199 3.30 1.87 7.54
C PHE A 199 3.37 1.48 9.02
N GLN A 200 4.58 1.44 9.55
CA GLN A 200 4.77 1.28 10.99
C GLN A 200 4.71 2.64 11.67
N PRO A 201 3.85 2.82 12.70
CA PRO A 201 3.85 4.05 13.47
C PRO A 201 5.24 4.27 14.10
N ALA A 202 5.70 5.51 14.11
CA ALA A 202 6.93 5.87 14.80
C ALA A 202 6.88 5.42 16.27
N ALA A 203 8.01 4.94 16.80
CA ALA A 203 8.11 4.60 18.22
C ALA A 203 7.67 5.80 19.08
N LYS A 204 6.95 5.51 20.21
CA LYS A 204 6.43 6.54 21.12
C LYS A 204 7.52 7.56 21.48
N GLY A 205 7.32 8.80 21.04
CA GLY A 205 8.24 9.93 21.27
C GLY A 205 8.50 10.79 20.02
N GLN A 206 8.20 10.32 18.82
CA GLN A 206 8.19 11.14 17.62
C GLN A 206 6.74 11.60 17.38
N HIS A 207 6.45 12.86 17.75
CA HIS A 207 5.13 13.47 17.52
C HIS A 207 4.89 13.58 16.03
N VAL A 208 3.92 12.83 15.55
CA VAL A 208 3.43 12.89 14.18
C VAL A 208 1.93 13.05 14.27
N ASP A 209 1.47 14.29 14.11
CA ASP A 209 0.05 14.59 13.92
C ASP A 209 -0.38 14.11 12.53
N TRP A 210 -0.57 12.80 12.42
CA TRP A 210 -1.26 12.21 11.31
C TRP A 210 -2.74 12.03 11.71
N PRO A 211 -3.71 12.35 10.87
CA PRO A 211 -5.10 12.03 11.15
C PRO A 211 -5.28 10.50 11.09
N CYS A 212 -4.83 9.80 12.13
CA CYS A 212 -5.07 8.39 12.33
C CYS A 212 -6.52 8.20 12.73
N LEU A 213 -7.39 7.98 11.76
CA LEU A 213 -8.66 7.33 12.03
C LEU A 213 -8.49 5.84 11.74
N PRO A 214 -8.76 4.97 12.72
CA PRO A 214 -8.67 3.54 12.50
C PRO A 214 -9.67 3.13 11.43
N LEU A 215 -9.19 2.48 10.37
CA LEU A 215 -10.04 1.55 9.66
C LEU A 215 -10.52 0.56 10.70
N THR A 216 -11.80 0.59 11.04
CA THR A 216 -12.44 -0.44 11.84
C THR A 216 -12.54 -1.72 11.01
N LEU A 217 -11.39 -2.32 10.72
CA LEU A 217 -11.38 -3.75 10.49
C LEU A 217 -11.78 -4.39 11.82
N PRO A 218 -12.64 -5.42 11.82
CA PRO A 218 -13.03 -6.08 13.07
C PRO A 218 -11.77 -6.42 13.85
N ALA A 219 -11.74 -6.01 15.11
CA ALA A 219 -10.60 -6.21 16.00
C ALA A 219 -10.17 -7.67 15.95
N TRP A 220 -8.94 -7.91 15.56
CA TRP A 220 -8.30 -9.21 15.58
C TRP A 220 -8.00 -9.54 17.06
N SER A 221 -9.05 -9.75 17.85
CA SER A 221 -8.86 -10.19 19.22
C SER A 221 -8.42 -11.64 19.19
N ALA A 222 -7.20 -11.88 19.68
CA ALA A 222 -6.77 -13.22 20.05
C ALA A 222 -7.78 -13.72 21.07
N GLY A 223 -8.56 -14.75 20.72
CA GLY A 223 -9.49 -15.38 21.64
C GLY A 223 -8.71 -15.95 22.81
N THR A 224 -8.78 -15.29 23.95
CA THR A 224 -8.40 -15.88 25.24
C THR A 224 -9.35 -17.03 25.50
N ARG A 225 -8.87 -18.25 25.34
CA ARG A 225 -9.55 -19.41 25.87
C ARG A 225 -9.51 -19.31 27.40
N SER A 226 -10.63 -18.92 27.98
CA SER A 226 -10.88 -19.22 29.39
C SER A 226 -11.13 -20.73 29.52
N ARG A 227 -10.46 -21.35 30.47
CA ARG A 227 -10.67 -22.74 30.89
C ARG A 227 -12.03 -22.88 31.58
#